data_a339bcc38526140d77beb2a7bb1371ef
#
_entry.id   a339bcc38526140d77beb2a7bb1371ef
#
_cell.length_a   1.000
_cell.length_b   1.000
_cell.length_c   1.000
_cell.angle_alpha   90.00
_cell.angle_beta   90.00
_cell.angle_gamma   90.00
#
_symmetry.space_group_name_H-M   'P 1'
#
loop_
_entity.id
_entity.type
_entity.pdbx_description
1 polymer ?
#
loop_
_entity_poly.entity_id
_entity_poly.type
_entity_poly.pdbx_seq_one_letter_code
_entity_poly.pdbx_strand_id
1 'polypeptide(L)'
;PMVGTAVLLERLAEIGRSLAATDHGLALLGLGSVGTETDRLDEFSDLDFFAIVERGHQGDYLADLGWLTRIAPVAFAFRNSPDGFKLLYDDGVLCEFAVLEAWQLPGIPFTPGRVVWRRDDVDPASLRPAAVRADAPVDVAWQVGEAMTNLLVGLGRYHRGERLAAARMVQGHAVDRVLAIASTLEPGSAGHRDPFAAERRAETLLPGAAPHLPDFVQGYDRTPESARAIVAYLDARVPLDPALRAAVLQLCERR
;
A
#
# COMPACT_ATOMS: atom_id res chain seq x y z
N PRO A 1 9.73 22.21 -3.49
CA PRO A 1 10.60 21.71 -4.55
C PRO A 1 10.54 20.18 -4.54
N MET A 2 10.48 19.57 -5.74
CA MET A 2 10.52 18.11 -5.87
C MET A 2 11.94 17.64 -5.58
N VAL A 3 12.07 16.52 -4.84
CA VAL A 3 13.35 15.99 -4.40
C VAL A 3 13.85 14.98 -5.45
N GLY A 4 15.04 15.20 -5.99
CA GLY A 4 15.60 14.26 -6.99
C GLY A 4 15.94 12.89 -6.37
N THR A 5 15.83 11.82 -7.17
CA THR A 5 16.07 10.44 -6.73
C THR A 5 17.47 10.23 -6.13
N ALA A 6 18.48 10.95 -6.63
CA ALA A 6 19.84 10.92 -6.09
C ALA A 6 19.90 11.45 -4.64
N VAL A 7 19.12 12.50 -4.33
CA VAL A 7 19.03 13.06 -2.98
C VAL A 7 18.35 12.07 -2.03
N LEU A 8 17.29 11.39 -2.50
CA LEU A 8 16.60 10.36 -1.71
C LEU A 8 17.55 9.21 -1.34
N LEU A 9 18.29 8.69 -2.32
CA LEU A 9 19.23 7.59 -2.09
C LEU A 9 20.40 8.02 -1.18
N GLU A 10 20.93 9.23 -1.36
CA GLU A 10 21.98 9.77 -0.49
C GLU A 10 21.46 9.96 0.95
N ARG A 11 20.24 10.53 1.12
CA ARG A 11 19.64 10.66 2.43
C ARG A 11 19.44 9.30 3.13
N LEU A 12 19.01 8.27 2.40
CA LEU A 12 18.88 6.93 2.97
C LEU A 12 20.23 6.36 3.40
N ALA A 13 21.30 6.62 2.62
CA ALA A 13 22.66 6.24 2.99
C ALA A 13 23.17 7.02 4.22
N GLU A 14 22.85 8.32 4.31
CA GLU A 14 23.16 9.16 5.51
C GLU A 14 22.45 8.61 6.76
N ILE A 15 21.19 8.22 6.64
CA ILE A 15 20.44 7.59 7.74
C ILE A 15 21.13 6.29 8.18
N GLY A 16 21.60 5.47 7.22
CA GLY A 16 22.35 4.26 7.52
C GLY A 16 23.68 4.56 8.26
N ARG A 17 24.42 5.56 7.82
CA ARG A 17 25.66 6.01 8.50
C ARG A 17 25.38 6.56 9.89
N SER A 18 24.31 7.31 10.06
CA SER A 18 23.92 7.87 11.35
C SER A 18 23.49 6.78 12.33
N LEU A 19 22.75 5.78 11.88
CA LEU A 19 22.39 4.62 12.70
C LEU A 19 23.64 3.81 13.08
N ALA A 20 24.55 3.62 12.13
CA ALA A 20 25.83 2.94 12.35
C ALA A 20 26.72 3.61 13.41
N ALA A 21 26.57 4.93 13.58
CA ALA A 21 27.32 5.70 14.58
C ALA A 21 26.67 5.66 15.99
N THR A 22 25.58 4.92 16.17
CA THR A 22 24.95 4.70 17.47
C THR A 22 25.42 3.37 18.08
N ASP A 23 25.31 3.26 19.41
CA ASP A 23 25.83 2.10 20.14
C ASP A 23 25.01 0.82 19.88
N HIS A 24 23.69 0.96 19.64
CA HIS A 24 22.75 -0.17 19.57
C HIS A 24 22.11 -0.36 18.21
N GLY A 25 22.54 0.35 17.16
CA GLY A 25 22.08 0.13 15.80
C GLY A 25 22.57 -1.20 15.24
N LEU A 26 21.69 -1.97 14.59
CA LEU A 26 22.02 -3.25 13.99
C LEU A 26 21.97 -3.23 12.46
N ALA A 27 20.90 -2.66 11.88
CA ALA A 27 20.75 -2.59 10.44
C ALA A 27 19.74 -1.51 10.02
N LEU A 28 19.85 -1.06 8.77
CA LEU A 28 18.85 -0.24 8.10
C LEU A 28 18.35 -1.00 6.86
N LEU A 29 17.03 -1.21 6.80
CA LEU A 29 16.35 -1.86 5.67
C LEU A 29 15.54 -0.81 4.91
N GLY A 30 15.89 -0.54 3.66
CA GLY A 30 15.04 0.25 2.75
C GLY A 30 13.88 -0.61 2.24
N LEU A 31 12.69 -0.05 2.18
CA LEU A 31 11.45 -0.72 1.78
C LEU A 31 10.88 -0.06 0.52
N GLY A 32 9.90 -0.70 -0.11
CA GLY A 32 9.20 -0.15 -1.26
C GLY A 32 10.15 0.31 -2.38
N SER A 33 9.98 1.56 -2.84
CA SER A 33 10.76 2.15 -3.94
C SER A 33 12.25 2.33 -3.62
N VAL A 34 12.62 2.44 -2.35
CA VAL A 34 14.03 2.49 -1.91
C VAL A 34 14.54 1.14 -1.40
N GLY A 35 13.68 0.11 -1.45
CA GLY A 35 13.99 -1.27 -1.14
C GLY A 35 14.42 -2.07 -2.36
N THR A 36 13.61 -3.06 -2.74
CA THR A 36 13.85 -3.95 -3.89
C THR A 36 13.17 -3.47 -5.18
N GLU A 37 12.23 -2.53 -5.10
CA GLU A 37 11.45 -2.02 -6.23
C GLU A 37 11.99 -0.69 -6.75
N THR A 38 13.30 -0.61 -6.97
CA THR A 38 14.01 0.64 -7.34
C THR A 38 13.63 1.18 -8.72
N ASP A 39 12.99 0.39 -9.56
CA ASP A 39 12.38 0.83 -10.83
C ASP A 39 11.18 1.79 -10.60
N ARG A 40 10.65 1.85 -9.38
CA ARG A 40 9.57 2.74 -8.98
C ARG A 40 10.04 4.04 -8.32
N LEU A 41 11.35 4.18 -8.08
CA LEU A 41 11.89 5.35 -7.42
C LEU A 41 11.84 6.56 -8.36
N ASP A 42 11.13 7.60 -7.94
CA ASP A 42 10.98 8.85 -8.67
C ASP A 42 11.01 10.07 -7.72
N GLU A 43 10.77 11.25 -8.27
CA GLU A 43 10.75 12.51 -7.54
C GLU A 43 9.56 12.70 -6.59
N PHE A 44 8.58 11.78 -6.63
CA PHE A 44 7.40 11.73 -5.75
C PHE A 44 7.52 10.67 -4.66
N SER A 45 8.64 9.93 -4.66
CA SER A 45 8.87 8.86 -3.69
C SER A 45 9.24 9.43 -2.32
N ASP A 46 8.82 8.73 -1.29
CA ASP A 46 9.27 8.89 0.09
C ASP A 46 10.34 7.84 0.45
N LEU A 47 10.89 7.96 1.64
CA LEU A 47 11.84 6.99 2.18
C LEU A 47 11.15 6.10 3.19
N ASP A 48 10.77 4.89 2.76
CA ASP A 48 10.25 3.85 3.64
C ASP A 48 11.41 2.99 4.16
N PHE A 49 11.54 2.86 5.48
CA PHE A 49 12.60 2.03 6.03
C PHE A 49 12.31 1.48 7.43
N PHE A 50 13.00 0.39 7.77
CA PHE A 50 13.10 -0.10 9.14
C PHE A 50 14.52 0.14 9.67
N ALA A 51 14.59 0.75 10.87
CA ALA A 51 15.81 0.80 11.66
C ALA A 51 15.77 -0.36 12.66
N ILE A 52 16.70 -1.29 12.53
CA ILE A 52 16.79 -2.46 13.41
C ILE A 52 17.81 -2.17 14.50
N VAL A 53 17.42 -2.39 15.75
CA VAL A 53 18.24 -2.09 16.93
C VAL A 53 18.34 -3.30 17.85
N GLU A 54 19.29 -3.24 18.78
CA GLU A 54 19.47 -4.28 19.79
C GLU A 54 18.24 -4.39 20.71
N ARG A 55 18.07 -5.59 21.24
CA ARG A 55 16.95 -5.90 22.12
C ARG A 55 16.97 -5.02 23.38
N GLY A 56 15.81 -4.41 23.70
CA GLY A 56 15.63 -3.51 24.84
C GLY A 56 15.89 -2.04 24.54
N HIS A 57 16.36 -1.70 23.30
CA HIS A 57 16.75 -0.33 22.94
C HIS A 57 15.78 0.35 21.96
N GLN A 58 14.73 -0.32 21.48
CA GLN A 58 13.73 0.28 20.59
C GLN A 58 13.17 1.61 21.15
N GLY A 59 12.86 1.61 22.46
CA GLY A 59 12.31 2.79 23.14
C GLY A 59 13.22 4.01 23.10
N ASP A 60 14.54 3.81 23.20
CA ASP A 60 15.53 4.90 23.20
C ASP A 60 15.53 5.65 21.87
N TYR A 61 15.51 4.92 20.76
CA TYR A 61 15.47 5.49 19.40
C TYR A 61 14.15 6.14 19.03
N LEU A 62 13.05 5.70 19.65
CA LEU A 62 11.72 6.30 19.47
C LEU A 62 11.54 7.54 20.37
N ALA A 63 12.21 7.59 21.51
CA ALA A 63 12.16 8.73 22.43
C ALA A 63 13.07 9.88 21.97
N ASP A 64 14.21 9.57 21.35
CA ASP A 64 15.16 10.54 20.84
C ASP A 64 15.47 10.28 19.35
N LEU A 65 14.99 11.18 18.49
CA LEU A 65 15.26 11.17 17.06
C LEU A 65 16.60 11.86 16.68
N GLY A 66 17.50 12.08 17.65
CA GLY A 66 18.81 12.68 17.42
C GLY A 66 19.62 12.01 16.34
N TRP A 67 19.46 10.69 16.16
CA TRP A 67 20.07 9.93 15.08
C TRP A 67 19.56 10.31 13.67
N LEU A 68 18.40 10.96 13.55
CA LEU A 68 17.88 11.53 12.30
C LEU A 68 18.09 13.03 12.21
N THR A 69 17.87 13.78 13.31
CA THR A 69 17.92 15.25 13.28
C THR A 69 19.35 15.79 13.12
N ARG A 70 20.38 14.99 13.41
CA ARG A 70 21.79 15.36 13.16
C ARG A 70 22.17 15.36 11.67
N ILE A 71 21.37 14.74 10.80
CA ILE A 71 21.64 14.63 9.37
C ILE A 71 21.29 15.93 8.66
N ALA A 72 20.08 16.44 8.92
CA ALA A 72 19.55 17.66 8.36
C ALA A 72 18.44 18.22 9.27
N PRO A 73 18.10 19.52 9.14
CA PRO A 73 16.98 20.11 9.86
C PRO A 73 15.66 19.40 9.55
N VAL A 74 14.84 19.19 10.59
CA VAL A 74 13.54 18.54 10.49
C VAL A 74 12.43 19.58 10.58
N ALA A 75 11.61 19.67 9.53
CA ALA A 75 10.46 20.57 9.47
C ALA A 75 9.28 20.04 10.30
N PHE A 76 9.08 18.70 10.28
CA PHE A 76 7.96 18.08 10.97
C PHE A 76 8.25 16.63 11.30
N ALA A 77 7.79 16.16 12.45
CA ALA A 77 7.77 14.74 12.80
C ALA A 77 6.59 14.42 13.69
N PHE A 78 5.99 13.25 13.52
CA PHE A 78 5.00 12.73 14.44
C PHE A 78 5.03 11.21 14.51
N ARG A 79 4.66 10.69 15.66
CA ARG A 79 4.56 9.26 15.90
C ARG A 79 3.26 8.73 15.31
N ASN A 80 3.33 7.98 14.21
CA ASN A 80 2.15 7.45 13.51
C ASN A 80 1.74 6.05 13.98
N SER A 81 2.62 5.36 14.70
CA SER A 81 2.35 4.04 15.28
C SER A 81 3.16 3.84 16.58
N PRO A 82 2.91 2.78 17.37
CA PRO A 82 3.74 2.46 18.54
C PRO A 82 5.23 2.33 18.22
N ASP A 83 5.58 1.89 17.01
CA ASP A 83 6.95 1.57 16.60
C ASP A 83 7.49 2.54 15.53
N GLY A 84 6.69 3.50 15.05
CA GLY A 84 7.01 4.28 13.86
C GLY A 84 6.71 5.76 13.92
N PHE A 85 7.33 6.46 12.98
CA PHE A 85 7.21 7.89 12.76
C PHE A 85 7.05 8.22 11.28
N LYS A 86 6.42 9.37 11.00
CA LYS A 86 6.60 10.11 9.76
C LYS A 86 7.40 11.37 10.07
N LEU A 87 8.41 11.63 9.24
CA LEU A 87 9.34 12.74 9.42
C LEU A 87 9.57 13.44 8.08
N LEU A 88 9.44 14.76 8.08
CA LEU A 88 9.74 15.59 6.92
C LEU A 88 10.97 16.45 7.22
N TYR A 89 12.00 16.34 6.42
CA TYR A 89 13.15 17.24 6.44
C TYR A 89 12.83 18.58 5.76
N ASP A 90 13.54 19.64 6.12
CA ASP A 90 13.36 21.00 5.55
C ASP A 90 13.56 21.04 4.04
N ASP A 91 14.36 20.14 3.47
CA ASP A 91 14.63 20.02 2.06
C ASP A 91 13.56 19.24 1.28
N GLY A 92 12.49 18.81 1.96
CA GLY A 92 11.34 18.14 1.37
C GLY A 92 11.42 16.61 1.34
N VAL A 93 12.49 15.99 1.85
CA VAL A 93 12.56 14.53 1.99
C VAL A 93 11.59 14.05 3.07
N LEU A 94 10.58 13.28 2.67
CA LEU A 94 9.65 12.61 3.56
C LEU A 94 10.16 11.21 3.90
N CYS A 95 10.11 10.85 5.17
CA CYS A 95 10.41 9.51 5.65
C CYS A 95 9.20 8.91 6.37
N GLU A 96 8.89 7.65 6.11
CA GLU A 96 8.05 6.82 6.95
C GLU A 96 8.89 5.64 7.46
N PHE A 97 8.98 5.47 8.76
CA PHE A 97 9.86 4.46 9.31
C PHE A 97 9.35 3.83 10.60
N ALA A 98 9.80 2.61 10.86
CA ALA A 98 9.68 1.99 12.16
C ALA A 98 11.06 1.64 12.72
N VAL A 99 11.17 1.74 14.04
CA VAL A 99 12.30 1.19 14.79
C VAL A 99 11.87 -0.15 15.35
N LEU A 100 12.62 -1.20 15.06
CA LEU A 100 12.26 -2.56 15.42
C LEU A 100 13.46 -3.30 16.01
N GLU A 101 13.19 -4.25 16.88
CA GLU A 101 14.18 -5.22 17.31
C GLU A 101 14.14 -6.46 16.38
N ALA A 102 15.25 -7.10 16.10
CA ALA A 102 15.35 -8.17 15.10
C ALA A 102 14.34 -9.32 15.31
N TRP A 103 13.99 -9.62 16.56
CA TRP A 103 13.02 -10.69 16.89
C TRP A 103 11.57 -10.34 16.50
N GLN A 104 11.25 -9.06 16.27
CA GLN A 104 9.92 -8.62 15.86
C GLN A 104 9.66 -8.86 14.36
N LEU A 105 10.71 -8.85 13.53
CA LEU A 105 10.59 -8.96 12.07
C LEU A 105 9.79 -10.17 11.59
N PRO A 106 9.93 -11.38 12.17
CA PRO A 106 9.13 -12.54 11.78
C PRO A 106 7.60 -12.39 11.99
N GLY A 107 7.19 -11.47 12.86
CA GLY A 107 5.78 -11.20 13.14
C GLY A 107 5.18 -10.06 12.33
N ILE A 108 5.99 -9.36 11.54
CA ILE A 108 5.55 -8.17 10.80
C ILE A 108 5.42 -8.52 9.32
N PRO A 109 4.21 -8.35 8.72
CA PRO A 109 4.05 -8.54 7.29
C PRO A 109 4.71 -7.36 6.55
N PHE A 110 5.78 -7.62 5.81
CA PHE A 110 6.41 -6.63 4.92
C PHE A 110 6.97 -7.32 3.67
N THR A 111 7.11 -6.56 2.60
CA THR A 111 7.82 -7.02 1.41
C THR A 111 9.33 -7.04 1.68
N PRO A 112 10.11 -7.96 1.07
CA PRO A 112 11.55 -8.01 1.25
C PRO A 112 12.19 -6.64 1.03
N GLY A 113 12.91 -6.16 2.04
CA GLY A 113 13.65 -4.91 1.99
C GLY A 113 15.06 -5.09 1.44
N ARG A 114 15.68 -3.98 1.03
CA ARG A 114 17.10 -3.92 0.71
C ARG A 114 17.89 -3.55 1.97
N VAL A 115 18.93 -4.32 2.30
CA VAL A 115 19.86 -3.93 3.36
C VAL A 115 20.67 -2.73 2.88
N VAL A 116 20.44 -1.57 3.46
CA VAL A 116 21.18 -0.33 3.18
C VAL A 116 22.48 -0.30 3.95
N TRP A 117 22.41 -0.69 5.21
CA TRP A 117 23.53 -0.86 6.11
C TRP A 117 23.24 -1.97 7.12
N ARG A 118 24.25 -2.67 7.56
CA ARG A 118 24.18 -3.58 8.69
C ARG A 118 25.54 -3.64 9.41
N ARG A 119 25.50 -3.94 10.69
CA ARG A 119 26.69 -4.26 11.49
C ARG A 119 27.22 -5.64 11.06
N ASP A 120 28.53 -5.84 11.08
CA ASP A 120 29.19 -7.03 10.52
C ASP A 120 28.79 -8.34 11.21
N ASP A 121 28.45 -8.30 12.51
CA ASP A 121 28.02 -9.45 13.31
C ASP A 121 26.54 -9.83 13.12
N VAL A 122 25.76 -9.06 12.35
CA VAL A 122 24.34 -9.35 12.06
C VAL A 122 24.23 -10.28 10.86
N ASP A 123 23.57 -11.41 11.05
CA ASP A 123 23.26 -12.33 9.94
C ASP A 123 22.21 -11.72 9.01
N PRO A 124 22.50 -11.52 7.71
CA PRO A 124 21.53 -11.01 6.74
C PRO A 124 20.25 -11.85 6.64
N ALA A 125 20.32 -13.15 6.96
CA ALA A 125 19.14 -14.01 6.95
C ALA A 125 18.11 -13.63 8.03
N SER A 126 18.58 -13.09 9.17
CA SER A 126 17.72 -12.60 10.25
C SER A 126 16.95 -11.34 9.91
N LEU A 127 17.32 -10.63 8.83
CA LEU A 127 16.72 -9.37 8.38
C LEU A 127 15.65 -9.58 7.28
N ARG A 128 15.30 -10.83 6.99
CA ARG A 128 14.28 -11.16 6.00
C ARG A 128 12.92 -11.36 6.66
N PRO A 129 11.81 -11.02 5.98
CA PRO A 129 10.49 -11.43 6.46
C PRO A 129 10.42 -12.96 6.57
N ALA A 130 9.75 -13.46 7.59
CA ALA A 130 9.69 -14.90 7.87
C ALA A 130 8.97 -15.75 6.81
N ALA A 131 8.07 -15.18 6.09
CA ALA A 131 7.50 -15.67 4.84
C ALA A 131 6.79 -14.50 4.15
N VAL A 132 7.14 -14.23 2.90
CA VAL A 132 6.16 -13.62 2.00
C VAL A 132 5.04 -14.66 1.94
N ARG A 133 3.85 -14.34 2.45
CA ARG A 133 2.67 -15.20 2.19
C ARG A 133 2.63 -15.35 0.67
N ALA A 134 2.86 -16.55 0.19
CA ALA A 134 2.54 -16.86 -1.19
C ALA A 134 1.10 -16.40 -1.39
N ASP A 135 0.87 -15.56 -2.38
CA ASP A 135 -0.46 -15.06 -2.67
C ASP A 135 -1.39 -16.28 -2.77
N ALA A 136 -2.32 -16.40 -1.82
CA ALA A 136 -3.31 -17.45 -1.89
C ALA A 136 -4.05 -17.27 -3.23
N PRO A 137 -4.33 -18.35 -3.97
CA PRO A 137 -5.07 -18.23 -5.21
C PRO A 137 -6.33 -17.41 -5.01
N VAL A 138 -6.56 -16.43 -5.86
CA VAL A 138 -7.74 -15.57 -5.79
C VAL A 138 -8.96 -16.44 -6.06
N ASP A 139 -9.86 -16.56 -5.11
CA ASP A 139 -11.17 -17.18 -5.32
C ASP A 139 -12.07 -16.20 -6.09
N VAL A 140 -12.09 -16.34 -7.40
CA VAL A 140 -12.87 -15.47 -8.30
C VAL A 140 -14.35 -15.49 -7.96
N ALA A 141 -14.92 -16.64 -7.59
CA ALA A 141 -16.35 -16.74 -7.26
C ALA A 141 -16.67 -15.94 -5.97
N TRP A 142 -15.81 -16.04 -4.97
CA TRP A 142 -15.93 -15.23 -3.74
C TRP A 142 -15.78 -13.73 -4.05
N GLN A 143 -14.80 -13.34 -4.85
CA GLN A 143 -14.59 -11.93 -5.22
C GLN A 143 -15.80 -11.36 -5.97
N VAL A 144 -16.41 -12.13 -6.87
CA VAL A 144 -17.63 -11.74 -7.59
C VAL A 144 -18.80 -11.55 -6.62
N GLY A 145 -18.99 -12.50 -5.70
CA GLY A 145 -20.03 -12.41 -4.67
C GLY A 145 -19.87 -11.15 -3.82
N GLU A 146 -18.66 -10.90 -3.34
CA GLU A 146 -18.33 -9.70 -2.56
C GLU A 146 -18.50 -8.39 -3.38
N ALA A 147 -18.04 -8.35 -4.62
CA ALA A 147 -18.25 -7.19 -5.48
C ALA A 147 -19.75 -6.87 -5.61
N MET A 148 -20.54 -7.85 -6.01
CA MET A 148 -21.96 -7.67 -6.29
C MET A 148 -22.77 -7.33 -5.02
N THR A 149 -22.45 -7.93 -3.88
CA THR A 149 -23.10 -7.61 -2.60
C THR A 149 -22.72 -6.22 -2.09
N ASN A 150 -21.45 -5.79 -2.28
CA ASN A 150 -21.04 -4.41 -2.01
C ASN A 150 -21.80 -3.39 -2.89
N LEU A 151 -22.03 -3.71 -4.17
CA LEU A 151 -22.87 -2.87 -5.03
C LEU A 151 -24.30 -2.80 -4.51
N LEU A 152 -24.93 -3.93 -4.18
CA LEU A 152 -26.31 -3.99 -3.70
C LEU A 152 -26.50 -3.19 -2.41
N VAL A 153 -25.66 -3.45 -1.41
CA VAL A 153 -25.73 -2.78 -0.10
C VAL A 153 -25.37 -1.30 -0.24
N GLY A 154 -24.34 -0.98 -1.06
CA GLY A 154 -23.92 0.39 -1.33
C GLY A 154 -25.02 1.22 -1.96
N LEU A 155 -25.72 0.70 -2.97
CA LEU A 155 -26.86 1.37 -3.59
C LEU A 155 -28.03 1.55 -2.62
N GLY A 156 -28.30 0.55 -1.76
CA GLY A 156 -29.28 0.69 -0.70
C GLY A 156 -28.95 1.84 0.26
N ARG A 157 -27.67 2.03 0.61
CA ARG A 157 -27.20 3.18 1.39
C ARG A 157 -27.37 4.51 0.64
N TYR A 158 -27.05 4.51 -0.65
CA TYR A 158 -27.25 5.69 -1.51
C TYR A 158 -28.68 6.20 -1.45
N HIS A 159 -29.67 5.31 -1.61
CA HIS A 159 -31.10 5.65 -1.58
C HIS A 159 -31.60 6.06 -0.19
N ARG A 160 -30.89 5.70 0.88
CA ARG A 160 -31.14 6.22 2.24
C ARG A 160 -30.48 7.56 2.51
N GLY A 161 -29.77 8.14 1.55
CA GLY A 161 -29.03 9.39 1.72
C GLY A 161 -27.64 9.23 2.35
N GLU A 162 -27.18 7.99 2.64
CA GLU A 162 -25.87 7.68 3.19
C GLU A 162 -24.80 7.67 2.06
N ARG A 163 -24.69 8.77 1.32
CA ARG A 163 -23.91 8.81 0.06
C ARG A 163 -22.44 8.54 0.22
N LEU A 164 -21.81 9.01 1.31
CA LEU A 164 -20.39 8.74 1.57
C LEU A 164 -20.12 7.23 1.78
N ALA A 165 -20.98 6.58 2.57
CA ALA A 165 -20.87 5.14 2.79
C ALA A 165 -21.14 4.35 1.50
N ALA A 166 -22.12 4.79 0.71
CA ALA A 166 -22.40 4.21 -0.60
C ALA A 166 -21.21 4.32 -1.56
N ALA A 167 -20.61 5.51 -1.69
CA ALA A 167 -19.45 5.73 -2.53
C ALA A 167 -18.26 4.83 -2.12
N ARG A 168 -17.98 4.69 -0.83
CA ARG A 168 -16.92 3.79 -0.34
C ARG A 168 -17.19 2.31 -0.66
N MET A 169 -18.45 1.87 -0.54
CA MET A 169 -18.80 0.49 -0.87
C MET A 169 -18.73 0.18 -2.36
N VAL A 170 -19.27 1.09 -3.20
CA VAL A 170 -19.33 0.90 -4.66
C VAL A 170 -18.01 1.24 -5.31
N GLN A 171 -17.47 2.44 -5.05
CA GLN A 171 -16.29 2.98 -5.75
C GLN A 171 -14.97 2.68 -5.03
N GLY A 172 -15.03 1.98 -3.89
CA GLY A 172 -13.88 1.46 -3.16
C GLY A 172 -13.96 -0.06 -3.07
N HIS A 173 -14.70 -0.59 -2.08
CA HIS A 173 -14.67 -2.04 -1.79
C HIS A 173 -15.06 -2.92 -2.98
N ALA A 174 -16.09 -2.56 -3.80
CA ALA A 174 -16.40 -3.33 -4.99
C ALA A 174 -15.29 -3.22 -6.04
N VAL A 175 -14.66 -2.05 -6.20
CA VAL A 175 -13.53 -1.86 -7.12
C VAL A 175 -12.35 -2.72 -6.71
N ASP A 176 -12.00 -2.79 -5.42
CA ASP A 176 -10.92 -3.68 -4.93
C ASP A 176 -11.15 -5.14 -5.35
N ARG A 177 -12.42 -5.59 -5.30
CA ARG A 177 -12.79 -6.95 -5.74
C ARG A 177 -12.65 -7.10 -7.26
N VAL A 178 -13.04 -6.08 -8.03
CA VAL A 178 -12.87 -6.05 -9.49
C VAL A 178 -11.39 -6.12 -9.87
N LEU A 179 -10.52 -5.36 -9.19
CA LEU A 179 -9.08 -5.40 -9.44
C LEU A 179 -8.48 -6.78 -9.13
N ALA A 180 -8.94 -7.44 -8.06
CA ALA A 180 -8.53 -8.80 -7.74
C ALA A 180 -8.95 -9.80 -8.83
N ILE A 181 -10.17 -9.69 -9.36
CA ILE A 181 -10.67 -10.50 -10.47
C ILE A 181 -9.85 -10.25 -11.75
N ALA A 182 -9.69 -8.98 -12.12
CA ALA A 182 -8.93 -8.57 -13.30
C ALA A 182 -7.51 -9.14 -13.28
N SER A 183 -6.86 -9.10 -12.12
CA SER A 183 -5.51 -9.64 -11.96
C SER A 183 -5.39 -11.13 -12.22
N THR A 184 -6.47 -11.88 -12.04
CA THR A 184 -6.52 -13.32 -12.30
C THR A 184 -6.82 -13.60 -13.76
N LEU A 185 -7.63 -12.75 -14.39
CA LEU A 185 -8.07 -12.91 -15.77
C LEU A 185 -7.08 -12.36 -16.80
N GLU A 186 -6.15 -11.48 -16.37
CA GLU A 186 -5.15 -10.84 -17.21
C GLU A 186 -3.74 -11.38 -16.88
N PRO A 187 -3.43 -12.66 -17.23
CA PRO A 187 -2.12 -13.22 -16.99
C PRO A 187 -1.08 -12.52 -17.88
N GLY A 188 -0.06 -11.95 -17.26
CA GLY A 188 1.05 -11.32 -17.97
C GLY A 188 1.21 -9.82 -17.72
N SER A 189 0.47 -9.23 -16.81
CA SER A 189 0.83 -7.92 -16.29
C SER A 189 2.22 -8.02 -15.65
N ALA A 190 3.24 -7.58 -16.40
CA ALA A 190 4.62 -7.60 -15.95
C ALA A 190 4.80 -6.57 -14.83
N GLY A 191 4.90 -7.02 -13.60
CA GLY A 191 5.19 -6.14 -12.49
C GLY A 191 4.81 -6.75 -11.14
N HIS A 192 5.54 -6.34 -10.12
CA HIS A 192 5.22 -6.74 -8.75
C HIS A 192 3.98 -5.95 -8.28
N ARG A 193 2.95 -6.68 -7.88
CA ARG A 193 1.74 -6.09 -7.27
C ARG A 193 1.99 -5.82 -5.80
N ASP A 194 1.49 -4.69 -5.33
CA ASP A 194 1.51 -4.40 -3.91
C ASP A 194 0.46 -5.29 -3.20
N PRO A 195 0.87 -6.19 -2.29
CA PRO A 195 -0.08 -7.08 -1.61
C PRO A 195 -0.98 -6.35 -0.60
N PHE A 196 -0.66 -5.08 -0.26
CA PHE A 196 -1.37 -4.27 0.72
C PHE A 196 -2.28 -3.22 0.09
N ALA A 197 -2.09 -2.90 -1.20
CA ALA A 197 -2.80 -1.84 -1.90
C ALA A 197 -3.02 -2.25 -3.36
N ALA A 198 -4.11 -2.97 -3.63
CA ALA A 198 -4.42 -3.52 -4.95
C ALA A 198 -4.62 -2.43 -6.03
N GLU A 199 -5.00 -1.23 -5.62
CA GLU A 199 -5.22 -0.06 -6.47
C GLU A 199 -3.91 0.58 -6.95
N ARG A 200 -2.79 0.34 -6.26
CA ARG A 200 -1.51 0.93 -6.66
C ARG A 200 -1.07 0.42 -8.03
N ARG A 201 -0.88 1.35 -8.96
CA ARG A 201 -0.44 1.05 -10.34
C ARG A 201 -1.43 0.21 -11.15
N ALA A 202 -2.71 0.19 -10.76
CA ALA A 202 -3.74 -0.56 -11.49
C ALA A 202 -3.78 -0.17 -12.98
N GLU A 203 -3.55 1.11 -13.31
CA GLU A 203 -3.49 1.62 -14.67
C GLU A 203 -2.38 0.98 -15.51
N THR A 204 -1.26 0.59 -14.89
CA THR A 204 -0.12 -0.03 -15.56
C THR A 204 -0.18 -1.56 -15.50
N LEU A 205 -0.59 -2.09 -14.34
CA LEU A 205 -0.53 -3.52 -14.07
C LEU A 205 -1.74 -4.28 -14.61
N LEU A 206 -2.86 -3.60 -14.90
CA LEU A 206 -4.11 -4.20 -15.36
C LEU A 206 -4.59 -3.49 -16.64
N PRO A 207 -3.89 -3.66 -17.78
CA PRO A 207 -4.17 -2.93 -19.01
C PRO A 207 -5.58 -3.18 -19.58
N GLY A 208 -6.21 -4.32 -19.28
CA GLY A 208 -7.58 -4.60 -19.67
C GLY A 208 -8.64 -3.97 -18.75
N ALA A 209 -8.31 -3.70 -17.47
CA ALA A 209 -9.19 -2.99 -16.55
C ALA A 209 -8.97 -1.47 -16.58
N ALA A 210 -7.75 -1.03 -16.85
CA ALA A 210 -7.35 0.39 -16.80
C ALA A 210 -8.30 1.34 -17.56
N PRO A 211 -8.74 1.05 -18.80
CA PRO A 211 -9.67 1.93 -19.52
C PRO A 211 -11.03 2.11 -18.86
N HIS A 212 -11.41 1.20 -17.96
CA HIS A 212 -12.70 1.19 -17.27
C HIS A 212 -12.65 1.86 -15.89
N LEU A 213 -11.46 2.10 -15.32
CA LEU A 213 -11.32 2.65 -13.97
C LEU A 213 -12.04 4.00 -13.80
N PRO A 214 -11.99 4.95 -14.77
CA PRO A 214 -12.74 6.19 -14.65
C PRO A 214 -14.25 5.98 -14.54
N ASP A 215 -14.80 4.92 -15.14
CA ASP A 215 -16.22 4.59 -15.07
C ASP A 215 -16.58 3.90 -13.75
N PHE A 216 -15.62 3.25 -13.10
CA PHE A 216 -15.83 2.62 -11.78
C PHE A 216 -15.82 3.64 -10.65
N VAL A 217 -15.12 4.78 -10.82
CA VAL A 217 -14.90 5.80 -9.80
C VAL A 217 -15.33 7.17 -10.33
N GLN A 218 -16.65 7.37 -10.47
CA GLN A 218 -17.20 8.59 -11.08
C GLN A 218 -17.47 9.73 -10.09
N GLY A 219 -17.21 9.51 -8.81
CA GLY A 219 -17.34 10.51 -7.78
C GLY A 219 -18.65 10.41 -6.95
N TYR A 220 -18.76 11.28 -5.97
CA TYR A 220 -19.73 11.22 -4.87
C TYR A 220 -21.19 11.13 -5.32
N ASP A 221 -21.59 11.91 -6.35
CA ASP A 221 -22.96 11.99 -6.80
C ASP A 221 -23.34 10.95 -7.87
N ARG A 222 -22.35 10.23 -8.40
CA ARG A 222 -22.52 9.28 -9.51
C ARG A 222 -22.31 7.82 -9.12
N THR A 223 -22.59 7.49 -7.87
CA THR A 223 -22.46 6.12 -7.33
C THR A 223 -23.31 5.09 -8.11
N PRO A 224 -24.58 5.37 -8.52
CA PRO A 224 -25.35 4.43 -9.33
C PRO A 224 -24.75 4.17 -10.72
N GLU A 225 -24.17 5.18 -11.36
CA GLU A 225 -23.50 5.02 -12.66
C GLU A 225 -22.24 4.18 -12.54
N SER A 226 -21.45 4.39 -11.48
CA SER A 226 -20.28 3.55 -11.19
C SER A 226 -20.70 2.09 -10.97
N ALA A 227 -21.75 1.84 -10.19
CA ALA A 227 -22.26 0.49 -9.98
C ALA A 227 -22.68 -0.19 -11.30
N ARG A 228 -23.36 0.54 -12.18
CA ARG A 228 -23.76 0.03 -13.50
C ARG A 228 -22.55 -0.32 -14.36
N ALA A 229 -21.54 0.52 -14.37
CA ALA A 229 -20.30 0.27 -15.12
C ALA A 229 -19.56 -0.97 -14.58
N ILE A 230 -19.48 -1.15 -13.27
CA ILE A 230 -18.88 -2.31 -12.63
C ILE A 230 -19.64 -3.60 -12.99
N VAL A 231 -20.99 -3.57 -12.92
CA VAL A 231 -21.80 -4.74 -13.35
C VAL A 231 -21.53 -5.08 -14.81
N ALA A 232 -21.51 -4.10 -15.70
CA ALA A 232 -21.28 -4.34 -17.13
C ALA A 232 -19.88 -4.94 -17.40
N TYR A 233 -18.87 -4.46 -16.67
CA TYR A 233 -17.51 -5.00 -16.76
C TYR A 233 -17.43 -6.46 -16.31
N LEU A 234 -18.04 -6.79 -15.17
CA LEU A 234 -18.06 -8.14 -14.62
C LEU A 234 -18.87 -9.11 -15.49
N ASP A 235 -20.07 -8.70 -15.93
CA ASP A 235 -20.98 -9.49 -16.76
C ASP A 235 -20.34 -9.95 -18.10
N ALA A 236 -19.44 -9.12 -18.63
CA ALA A 236 -18.69 -9.45 -19.86
C ALA A 236 -17.54 -10.45 -19.64
N ARG A 237 -17.16 -10.75 -18.38
CA ARG A 237 -15.92 -11.51 -18.08
C ARG A 237 -16.14 -12.74 -17.21
N VAL A 238 -17.14 -12.71 -16.37
CA VAL A 238 -17.42 -13.78 -15.39
C VAL A 238 -18.93 -14.02 -15.27
N PRO A 239 -19.37 -15.23 -14.94
CA PRO A 239 -20.78 -15.52 -14.68
C PRO A 239 -21.27 -14.73 -13.45
N LEU A 240 -22.39 -14.02 -13.58
CA LEU A 240 -23.06 -13.36 -12.48
C LEU A 240 -24.36 -14.12 -12.14
N ASP A 241 -24.68 -14.14 -10.83
CA ASP A 241 -26.00 -14.63 -10.41
C ASP A 241 -27.11 -13.71 -10.98
N PRO A 242 -28.09 -14.26 -11.73
CA PRO A 242 -29.09 -13.46 -12.42
C PRO A 242 -29.98 -12.65 -11.47
N ALA A 243 -30.31 -13.19 -10.28
CA ALA A 243 -31.17 -12.50 -9.32
C ALA A 243 -30.42 -11.32 -8.67
N LEU A 244 -29.16 -11.54 -8.30
CA LEU A 244 -28.31 -10.50 -7.70
C LEU A 244 -28.01 -9.39 -8.72
N ARG A 245 -27.70 -9.76 -9.98
CA ARG A 245 -27.52 -8.82 -11.09
C ARG A 245 -28.77 -7.95 -11.30
N ALA A 246 -29.94 -8.56 -11.37
CA ALA A 246 -31.19 -7.84 -11.55
C ALA A 246 -31.49 -6.88 -10.39
N ALA A 247 -31.27 -7.32 -9.16
CA ALA A 247 -31.46 -6.49 -7.98
C ALA A 247 -30.54 -5.25 -7.95
N VAL A 248 -29.26 -5.40 -8.31
CA VAL A 248 -28.32 -4.28 -8.40
C VAL A 248 -28.77 -3.30 -9.48
N LEU A 249 -29.07 -3.78 -10.70
CA LEU A 249 -29.50 -2.92 -11.81
C LEU A 249 -30.81 -2.17 -11.51
N GLN A 250 -31.76 -2.83 -10.84
CA GLN A 250 -32.99 -2.16 -10.39
C GLN A 250 -32.72 -1.00 -9.45
N LEU A 251 -31.77 -1.14 -8.51
CA LEU A 251 -31.37 -0.03 -7.64
C LEU A 251 -30.61 1.09 -8.39
N CYS A 252 -29.86 0.75 -9.45
CA CYS A 252 -29.22 1.76 -10.30
C CYS A 252 -30.22 2.66 -11.03
N GLU A 253 -31.43 2.14 -11.35
CA GLU A 253 -32.48 2.84 -12.11
C GLU A 253 -33.43 3.64 -11.21
N ARG A 254 -33.45 3.34 -9.92
CA ARG A 254 -34.30 4.03 -8.95
C ARG A 254 -33.87 5.49 -8.79
N ARG A 255 -34.80 6.42 -9.02
CA ARG A 255 -34.61 7.86 -8.83
C ARG A 255 -34.89 8.28 -7.39
#